data_6bde26fe8cb0a2cfb0ad4f0fc6d17a07
#
_entry.id   6bde26fe8cb0a2cfb0ad4f0fc6d17a07
#
_cell.length_a   1.000
_cell.length_b   1.000
_cell.length_c   1.000
_cell.angle_alpha   90.00
_cell.angle_beta   90.00
_cell.angle_gamma   90.00
#
_symmetry.space_group_name_H-M   'P 1'
#
loop_
_entity.id
_entity.type
_entity.pdbx_description
1 polymer ?
#
loop_
_entity_poly.entity_id
_entity_poly.type
_entity_poly.pdbx_seq_one_letter_code
_entity_poly.pdbx_strand_id
1 'polypeptide(L)'
;TPDKFTVVIELKESDTRGRRGVEEQERAMVAALETVGIDTRTALALSYSSSDYYRRGGSLLSRSYELTLLSTDELTAAFDALSPLGLHSVELVRAESSCLEEIRSELRREAIINAQRQASELATAIGQSIGPCLTIIDYTSGSAPIFRMNMAYKSIEESAVADAAAESFAPEFRAIKLEHSLSAKFALRP
;
A
#
# COMPACT_ATOMS: atom_id res chain seq x y z
N THR A 1 -1.90 -11.21 -2.16
CA THR A 1 -2.37 -9.92 -2.73
C THR A 1 -2.74 -8.97 -1.60
N PRO A 2 -2.47 -7.67 -1.72
CA PRO A 2 -2.91 -6.71 -0.73
C PRO A 2 -4.44 -6.65 -0.66
N ASP A 3 -4.95 -6.39 0.53
CA ASP A 3 -6.39 -6.31 0.85
C ASP A 3 -6.75 -5.04 1.63
N LYS A 4 -5.75 -4.18 1.90
CA LYS A 4 -5.94 -2.88 2.54
C LYS A 4 -5.09 -1.83 1.84
N PHE A 5 -5.72 -0.74 1.43
CA PHE A 5 -5.11 0.33 0.66
C PHE A 5 -5.33 1.66 1.38
N THR A 6 -4.29 2.48 1.43
CA THR A 6 -4.38 3.84 1.96
C THR A 6 -4.05 4.82 0.84
N VAL A 7 -5.02 5.65 0.50
CA VAL A 7 -4.93 6.70 -0.51
C VAL A 7 -4.89 8.04 0.19
N VAL A 8 -3.94 8.90 -0.18
CA VAL A 8 -3.90 10.29 0.27
C VAL A 8 -4.49 11.18 -0.80
N ILE A 9 -5.42 12.03 -0.39
CA ILE A 9 -6.10 13.00 -1.25
C ILE A 9 -5.77 14.40 -0.74
N GLU A 10 -5.14 15.22 -1.57
CA GLU A 10 -4.85 16.61 -1.25
C GLU A 10 -5.80 17.56 -1.99
N LEU A 11 -6.41 18.46 -1.23
CA LEU A 11 -7.26 19.54 -1.71
C LEU A 11 -6.56 20.87 -1.51
N LYS A 12 -6.44 21.68 -2.55
CA LYS A 12 -5.81 23.02 -2.48
C LYS A 12 -6.63 24.06 -3.24
N GLU A 13 -6.84 25.21 -2.61
CA GLU A 13 -7.50 26.36 -3.27
C GLU A 13 -6.67 26.95 -4.39
N SER A 14 -5.32 26.85 -4.31
CA SER A 14 -4.40 27.38 -5.31
C SER A 14 -4.64 26.80 -6.71
N ASP A 15 -5.04 25.53 -6.80
CA ASP A 15 -5.17 24.82 -8.07
C ASP A 15 -6.36 25.27 -8.88
N THR A 16 -7.40 25.72 -8.21
CA THR A 16 -8.60 26.29 -8.85
C THR A 16 -8.48 27.81 -9.08
N ARG A 17 -7.30 28.39 -8.83
CA ARG A 17 -7.10 29.85 -8.85
C ARG A 17 -8.10 30.60 -7.95
N GLY A 18 -8.48 30.01 -6.83
CA GLY A 18 -9.47 30.53 -5.90
C GLY A 18 -10.92 30.49 -6.39
N ARG A 19 -11.22 29.77 -7.50
CA ARG A 19 -12.59 29.63 -8.02
C ARG A 19 -13.42 28.62 -7.24
N ARG A 20 -12.77 27.61 -6.64
CA ARG A 20 -13.40 26.60 -5.79
C ARG A 20 -12.69 26.58 -4.45
N GLY A 21 -13.41 26.84 -3.38
CA GLY A 21 -12.90 26.67 -2.01
C GLY A 21 -12.65 25.19 -1.68
N VAL A 22 -11.79 24.94 -0.69
CA VAL A 22 -11.51 23.57 -0.21
C VAL A 22 -12.81 22.87 0.24
N GLU A 23 -13.73 23.60 0.84
CA GLU A 23 -15.01 23.03 1.29
C GLU A 23 -15.92 22.57 0.15
N GLU A 24 -15.85 23.25 -1.01
CA GLU A 24 -16.58 22.82 -2.20
C GLU A 24 -15.92 21.58 -2.82
N GLN A 25 -14.59 21.56 -2.88
CA GLN A 25 -13.83 20.40 -3.33
C GLN A 25 -14.08 19.18 -2.43
N GLU A 26 -14.11 19.39 -1.11
CA GLU A 26 -14.41 18.34 -0.12
C GLU A 26 -15.82 17.76 -0.32
N ARG A 27 -16.83 18.62 -0.47
CA ARG A 27 -18.21 18.15 -0.73
C ARG A 27 -18.30 17.35 -2.04
N ALA A 28 -17.64 17.80 -3.09
CA ALA A 28 -17.58 17.09 -4.36
C ALA A 28 -16.88 15.72 -4.22
N MET A 29 -15.76 15.67 -3.51
CA MET A 29 -15.01 14.44 -3.20
C MET A 29 -15.87 13.44 -2.43
N VAL A 30 -16.49 13.88 -1.33
CA VAL A 30 -17.37 13.01 -0.51
C VAL A 30 -18.53 12.47 -1.35
N ALA A 31 -19.23 13.34 -2.10
CA ALA A 31 -20.34 12.91 -2.93
C ALA A 31 -19.91 11.90 -4.02
N ALA A 32 -18.74 12.09 -4.64
CA ALA A 32 -18.21 11.16 -5.63
C ALA A 32 -17.90 9.78 -5.02
N LEU A 33 -17.27 9.74 -3.86
CA LEU A 33 -16.95 8.49 -3.14
C LEU A 33 -18.22 7.76 -2.70
N GLU A 34 -19.22 8.47 -2.19
CA GLU A 34 -20.51 7.89 -1.81
C GLU A 34 -21.28 7.31 -3.01
N THR A 35 -21.15 7.94 -4.18
CA THR A 35 -21.80 7.44 -5.41
C THR A 35 -21.29 6.06 -5.82
N VAL A 36 -20.03 5.75 -5.53
CA VAL A 36 -19.41 4.43 -5.80
C VAL A 36 -19.52 3.46 -4.61
N GLY A 37 -20.29 3.83 -3.58
CA GLY A 37 -20.60 2.95 -2.46
C GLY A 37 -19.57 2.95 -1.32
N ILE A 38 -18.63 3.89 -1.31
CA ILE A 38 -17.64 4.01 -0.24
C ILE A 38 -18.25 4.82 0.92
N ASP A 39 -18.30 4.21 2.11
CA ASP A 39 -18.74 4.90 3.34
C ASP A 39 -17.66 5.87 3.84
N THR A 40 -17.79 7.14 3.46
CA THR A 40 -16.83 8.18 3.80
C THR A 40 -16.70 8.43 5.30
N ARG A 41 -17.69 8.07 6.11
CA ARG A 41 -17.65 8.25 7.58
C ARG A 41 -16.64 7.33 8.27
N THR A 42 -16.47 6.14 7.73
CA THR A 42 -15.55 5.13 8.26
C THR A 42 -14.23 5.05 7.50
N ALA A 43 -14.27 5.30 6.19
CA ALA A 43 -13.13 5.14 5.31
C ALA A 43 -12.26 6.40 5.17
N LEU A 44 -12.84 7.62 5.38
CA LEU A 44 -12.16 8.89 5.14
C LEU A 44 -11.79 9.58 6.45
N ALA A 45 -10.52 9.93 6.62
CA ALA A 45 -10.02 10.67 7.78
C ALA A 45 -9.27 11.95 7.34
N LEU A 46 -9.51 13.07 8.03
CA LEU A 46 -8.71 14.27 7.85
C LEU A 46 -7.33 14.05 8.48
N SER A 47 -6.29 14.06 7.67
CA SER A 47 -4.90 13.86 8.11
C SER A 47 -4.22 15.18 8.44
N TYR A 48 -4.45 16.21 7.63
CA TYR A 48 -3.78 17.50 7.81
C TYR A 48 -4.63 18.65 7.26
N SER A 49 -4.54 19.82 7.92
CA SER A 49 -5.13 21.07 7.43
C SER A 49 -4.15 22.22 7.66
N SER A 50 -3.86 23.01 6.65
CA SER A 50 -3.06 24.22 6.75
C SER A 50 -3.67 25.40 6.03
N SER A 51 -3.29 26.61 6.43
CA SER A 51 -3.60 27.85 5.74
C SER A 51 -2.33 28.63 5.48
N ASP A 52 -2.03 28.89 4.21
CA ASP A 52 -0.90 29.71 3.82
C ASP A 52 -1.35 31.16 3.68
N TYR A 53 -0.71 32.07 4.46
CA TYR A 53 -0.98 33.51 4.39
C TYR A 53 -0.07 34.14 3.33
N TYR A 54 -0.66 34.61 2.23
CA TYR A 54 0.05 35.39 1.25
C TYR A 54 0.05 36.89 1.62
N ARG A 55 1.20 37.54 1.40
CA ARG A 55 1.48 38.95 1.75
C ARG A 55 0.53 39.97 1.08
N ARG A 56 -0.36 39.57 0.18
CA ARG A 56 -1.32 40.39 -0.57
C ARG A 56 -2.76 39.88 -0.53
N GLY A 57 -3.27 39.59 0.67
CA GLY A 57 -4.71 39.66 0.85
C GLY A 57 -5.50 38.35 0.68
N GLY A 58 -4.97 37.20 1.08
CA GLY A 58 -5.78 35.98 1.17
C GLY A 58 -5.01 34.85 1.84
N SER A 59 -5.70 34.05 2.66
CA SER A 59 -5.18 32.73 3.05
C SER A 59 -5.69 31.71 2.04
N LEU A 60 -4.77 30.89 1.50
CA LEU A 60 -5.14 29.72 0.71
C LEU A 60 -5.16 28.51 1.65
N LEU A 61 -6.30 27.83 1.67
CA LEU A 61 -6.49 26.64 2.50
C LEU A 61 -6.05 25.40 1.74
N SER A 62 -5.39 24.49 2.45
CA SER A 62 -5.13 23.12 1.97
C SER A 62 -5.55 22.10 3.02
N ARG A 63 -6.10 20.99 2.59
CA ARG A 63 -6.46 19.84 3.43
C ARG A 63 -5.97 18.56 2.80
N SER A 64 -5.51 17.63 3.63
CA SER A 64 -5.12 16.29 3.23
C SER A 64 -5.98 15.26 3.95
N TYR A 65 -6.48 14.31 3.21
CA TYR A 65 -7.34 13.22 3.70
C TYR A 65 -6.67 11.89 3.43
N GLU A 66 -6.83 10.97 4.37
CA GLU A 66 -6.49 9.57 4.19
C GLU A 66 -7.77 8.77 3.95
N LEU A 67 -7.83 8.07 2.82
CA LEU A 67 -8.91 7.17 2.45
C LEU A 67 -8.40 5.73 2.59
N THR A 68 -9.05 4.95 3.44
CA THR A 68 -8.76 3.52 3.64
C THR A 68 -9.77 2.70 2.86
N LEU A 69 -9.28 1.81 1.99
CA LEU A 69 -10.07 0.94 1.14
C LEU A 69 -9.69 -0.53 1.40
N LEU A 70 -10.66 -1.43 1.29
CA LEU A 70 -10.50 -2.84 1.67
C LEU A 70 -10.48 -3.80 0.48
N SER A 71 -10.58 -3.28 -0.73
CA SER A 71 -10.49 -4.10 -1.94
C SER A 71 -9.88 -3.34 -3.11
N THR A 72 -9.37 -4.06 -4.10
CA THR A 72 -8.88 -3.50 -5.36
C THR A 72 -10.01 -2.85 -6.17
N ASP A 73 -11.22 -3.40 -6.07
CA ASP A 73 -12.39 -2.88 -6.77
C ASP A 73 -12.80 -1.51 -6.21
N GLU A 74 -12.80 -1.38 -4.87
CA GLU A 74 -13.02 -0.08 -4.21
C GLU A 74 -11.94 0.94 -4.59
N LEU A 75 -10.68 0.50 -4.68
CA LEU A 75 -9.56 1.35 -5.09
C LEU A 75 -9.78 1.88 -6.50
N THR A 76 -10.11 1.02 -7.45
CA THR A 76 -10.37 1.40 -8.83
C THR A 76 -11.57 2.34 -8.93
N ALA A 77 -12.68 2.00 -8.28
CA ALA A 77 -13.88 2.82 -8.25
C ALA A 77 -13.61 4.22 -7.64
N ALA A 78 -12.80 4.29 -6.57
CA ALA A 78 -12.42 5.56 -5.96
C ALA A 78 -11.60 6.44 -6.93
N PHE A 79 -10.59 5.87 -7.60
CA PHE A 79 -9.79 6.62 -8.56
C PHE A 79 -10.63 7.11 -9.75
N ASP A 80 -11.52 6.26 -10.28
CA ASP A 80 -12.42 6.63 -11.39
C ASP A 80 -13.39 7.75 -10.99
N ALA A 81 -13.93 7.70 -9.76
CA ALA A 81 -14.84 8.72 -9.25
C ALA A 81 -14.13 10.05 -8.95
N LEU A 82 -12.87 10.02 -8.49
CA LEU A 82 -12.11 11.22 -8.14
C LEU A 82 -11.45 11.89 -9.34
N SER A 83 -11.10 11.13 -10.38
CA SER A 83 -10.41 11.62 -11.59
C SER A 83 -11.06 12.84 -12.23
N PRO A 84 -12.40 12.89 -12.45
CA PRO A 84 -13.05 14.04 -13.12
C PRO A 84 -13.11 15.31 -12.25
N LEU A 85 -12.81 15.22 -10.95
CA LEU A 85 -12.92 16.35 -10.02
C LEU A 85 -11.76 17.35 -10.15
N GLY A 86 -10.64 16.93 -10.76
CA GLY A 86 -9.45 17.77 -10.91
C GLY A 86 -8.83 18.18 -9.56
N LEU A 87 -8.76 17.25 -8.63
CA LEU A 87 -8.14 17.45 -7.31
C LEU A 87 -6.63 17.61 -7.46
N HIS A 88 -5.98 18.23 -6.46
CA HIS A 88 -4.54 18.50 -6.52
C HIS A 88 -3.72 17.22 -6.64
N SER A 89 -3.94 16.29 -5.75
CA SER A 89 -3.26 14.99 -5.74
C SER A 89 -4.17 13.90 -5.18
N VAL A 90 -4.11 12.74 -5.79
CA VAL A 90 -4.71 11.50 -5.31
C VAL A 90 -3.66 10.42 -5.46
N GLU A 91 -3.08 9.97 -4.35
CA GLU A 91 -1.95 9.05 -4.35
C GLU A 91 -2.21 7.83 -3.48
N LEU A 92 -1.93 6.63 -4.02
CA LEU A 92 -1.86 5.42 -3.22
C LEU A 92 -0.51 5.40 -2.49
N VAL A 93 -0.55 5.63 -1.18
CA VAL A 93 0.67 5.69 -0.34
C VAL A 93 1.01 4.38 0.31
N ARG A 94 0.00 3.48 0.50
CA ARG A 94 0.21 2.20 1.16
C ARG A 94 -0.74 1.14 0.63
N ALA A 95 -0.19 -0.04 0.44
CA ALA A 95 -0.96 -1.25 0.16
C ALA A 95 -0.45 -2.35 1.10
N GLU A 96 -1.30 -2.91 1.92
CA GLU A 96 -0.98 -3.87 2.97
C GLU A 96 -1.81 -5.15 2.79
N SER A 97 -1.33 -6.23 3.36
CA SER A 97 -2.11 -7.46 3.50
C SER A 97 -2.38 -7.72 4.97
N SER A 98 -3.65 -7.89 5.33
CA SER A 98 -4.07 -8.23 6.70
C SER A 98 -3.44 -9.53 7.18
N CYS A 99 -3.19 -10.49 6.27
CA CYS A 99 -2.58 -11.77 6.57
C CYS A 99 -1.04 -11.74 6.66
N LEU A 100 -0.39 -10.57 6.51
CA LEU A 100 1.05 -10.47 6.40
C LEU A 100 1.79 -11.03 7.63
N GLU A 101 1.31 -10.73 8.83
CA GLU A 101 1.91 -11.21 10.08
C GLU A 101 1.70 -12.72 10.29
N GLU A 102 0.56 -13.24 9.87
CA GLU A 102 0.30 -14.68 9.91
C GLU A 102 1.24 -15.43 8.96
N ILE A 103 1.39 -14.93 7.73
CA ILE A 103 2.31 -15.49 6.73
C ILE A 103 3.76 -15.42 7.24
N ARG A 104 4.17 -14.32 7.85
CA ARG A 104 5.51 -14.20 8.46
C ARG A 104 5.72 -15.18 9.59
N SER A 105 4.73 -15.38 10.44
CA SER A 105 4.78 -16.34 11.54
C SER A 105 4.92 -17.77 11.01
N GLU A 106 4.18 -18.11 9.96
CA GLU A 106 4.28 -19.43 9.32
C GLU A 106 5.66 -19.63 8.68
N LEU A 107 6.17 -18.63 7.93
CA LEU A 107 7.51 -18.69 7.35
C LEU A 107 8.61 -18.89 8.40
N ARG A 108 8.51 -18.25 9.57
CA ARG A 108 9.45 -18.47 10.68
C ARG A 108 9.42 -19.92 11.17
N ARG A 109 8.21 -20.48 11.31
CA ARG A 109 8.03 -21.88 11.75
C ARG A 109 8.56 -22.84 10.70
N GLU A 110 8.27 -22.65 9.45
CA GLU A 110 8.80 -23.46 8.37
C GLU A 110 10.33 -23.38 8.26
N ALA A 111 10.89 -22.18 8.41
CA ALA A 111 12.34 -21.97 8.33
C ALA A 111 13.08 -22.75 9.42
N ILE A 112 12.61 -22.77 10.68
CA ILE A 112 13.27 -23.51 11.75
C ILE A 112 13.12 -25.04 11.58
N ILE A 113 11.98 -25.51 11.08
CA ILE A 113 11.75 -26.93 10.76
C ILE A 113 12.71 -27.37 9.64
N ASN A 114 12.84 -26.57 8.59
CA ASN A 114 13.77 -26.84 7.49
C ASN A 114 15.23 -26.84 7.97
N ALA A 115 15.62 -25.90 8.82
CA ALA A 115 16.96 -25.86 9.41
C ALA A 115 17.26 -27.12 10.24
N GLN A 116 16.30 -27.60 11.03
CA GLN A 116 16.42 -28.83 11.80
C GLN A 116 16.57 -30.07 10.88
N ARG A 117 15.76 -30.15 9.83
CA ARG A 117 15.81 -31.24 8.86
C ARG A 117 17.16 -31.28 8.15
N GLN A 118 17.65 -30.16 7.64
CA GLN A 118 18.96 -30.07 6.97
C GLN A 118 20.11 -30.42 7.93
N ALA A 119 20.07 -29.92 9.17
CA ALA A 119 21.08 -30.27 10.18
C ALA A 119 21.09 -31.78 10.47
N SER A 120 19.92 -32.42 10.54
CA SER A 120 19.80 -33.87 10.74
C SER A 120 20.37 -34.66 9.56
N GLU A 121 20.07 -34.26 8.34
CA GLU A 121 20.61 -34.89 7.12
C GLU A 121 22.16 -34.83 7.09
N LEU A 122 22.71 -33.63 7.40
CA LEU A 122 24.17 -33.45 7.45
C LEU A 122 24.85 -34.27 8.59
N ALA A 123 24.23 -34.31 9.76
CA ALA A 123 24.74 -35.11 10.88
C ALA A 123 24.74 -36.61 10.54
N THR A 124 23.66 -37.11 9.94
CA THR A 124 23.56 -38.51 9.53
C THR A 124 24.63 -38.87 8.49
N ALA A 125 24.95 -37.96 7.55
CA ALA A 125 25.99 -38.20 6.53
C ALA A 125 27.39 -38.43 7.13
N ILE A 126 27.65 -37.94 8.35
CA ILE A 126 28.90 -38.14 9.07
C ILE A 126 28.78 -39.19 10.20
N GLY A 127 27.67 -39.98 10.23
CA GLY A 127 27.44 -41.02 11.23
C GLY A 127 27.06 -40.50 12.61
N GLN A 128 26.55 -39.27 12.70
CA GLN A 128 26.13 -38.64 13.95
C GLN A 128 24.64 -38.30 13.92
N SER A 129 24.13 -37.90 15.07
CA SER A 129 22.75 -37.38 15.19
C SER A 129 22.74 -35.96 15.75
N ILE A 130 21.69 -35.20 15.46
CA ILE A 130 21.51 -33.88 16.06
C ILE A 130 21.00 -33.98 17.49
N GLY A 131 21.53 -33.13 18.35
CA GLY A 131 21.08 -32.93 19.72
C GLY A 131 20.18 -31.72 19.87
N PRO A 132 20.10 -31.14 21.06
CA PRO A 132 19.30 -29.95 21.30
C PRO A 132 19.79 -28.74 20.48
N CYS A 133 18.86 -27.84 20.14
CA CYS A 133 19.19 -26.56 19.55
C CYS A 133 19.90 -25.68 20.60
N LEU A 134 21.07 -25.16 20.25
CA LEU A 134 21.91 -24.34 21.15
C LEU A 134 21.66 -22.83 20.93
N THR A 135 21.41 -22.44 19.69
CA THR A 135 21.24 -21.02 19.32
C THR A 135 20.34 -20.90 18.11
N ILE A 136 19.44 -19.93 18.15
CA ILE A 136 18.65 -19.50 17.00
C ILE A 136 18.90 -18.00 16.82
N ILE A 137 19.27 -17.59 15.62
CA ILE A 137 19.43 -16.20 15.24
C ILE A 137 18.44 -15.95 14.10
N ASP A 138 17.47 -15.09 14.35
CA ASP A 138 16.47 -14.65 13.38
C ASP A 138 16.96 -13.37 12.70
N TYR A 139 17.17 -13.44 11.39
CA TYR A 139 17.59 -12.30 10.56
C TYR A 139 16.37 -11.60 9.97
N THR A 140 15.34 -11.37 10.76
CA THR A 140 14.16 -10.63 10.29
C THR A 140 14.55 -9.21 9.90
N SER A 141 14.79 -8.99 8.63
CA SER A 141 14.88 -7.64 8.09
C SER A 141 13.47 -7.03 8.18
N GLY A 142 13.27 -6.07 9.07
CA GLY A 142 12.03 -5.35 9.26
C GLY A 142 11.66 -4.43 8.08
N SER A 143 12.02 -4.80 6.86
CA SER A 143 11.63 -4.08 5.65
C SER A 143 10.15 -4.33 5.42
N ALA A 144 9.32 -3.33 5.72
CA ALA A 144 7.98 -3.28 5.16
C ALA A 144 8.11 -3.46 3.63
N PRO A 145 7.30 -4.33 3.02
CA PRO A 145 7.32 -4.47 1.57
C PRO A 145 7.00 -3.12 0.96
N ILE A 146 7.96 -2.54 0.25
CA ILE A 146 7.74 -1.31 -0.50
C ILE A 146 7.00 -1.72 -1.77
N PHE A 147 5.71 -1.45 -1.79
CA PHE A 147 4.93 -1.55 -3.01
C PHE A 147 5.39 -0.44 -3.96
N ARG A 148 6.19 -0.77 -4.94
CA ARG A 148 6.42 0.13 -6.06
C ARG A 148 5.30 -0.10 -7.06
N MET A 149 4.29 0.74 -7.01
CA MET A 149 3.32 0.85 -8.07
C MET A 149 4.02 1.57 -9.23
N ASN A 150 4.30 0.85 -10.32
CA ASN A 150 4.61 1.49 -11.59
C ASN A 150 3.28 2.04 -12.13
N MET A 151 2.90 3.22 -11.70
CA MET A 151 1.92 4.01 -12.44
C MET A 151 2.62 4.48 -13.72
N ALA A 152 2.49 3.70 -14.78
CA ALA A 152 2.73 4.20 -16.11
C ALA A 152 1.60 5.18 -16.44
N TYR A 153 1.76 6.41 -16.01
CA TYR A 153 1.01 7.52 -16.57
C TYR A 153 1.44 7.60 -18.03
N LYS A 154 0.64 7.03 -18.92
CA LYS A 154 0.79 7.27 -20.33
C LYS A 154 0.37 8.72 -20.54
N SER A 155 1.36 9.62 -20.58
CA SER A 155 1.14 10.99 -21.06
C SER A 155 0.46 10.87 -22.43
N ILE A 156 -0.78 11.33 -22.49
CA ILE A 156 -1.49 11.52 -23.75
C ILE A 156 -0.79 12.70 -24.41
N GLU A 157 0.22 12.42 -25.21
CA GLU A 157 0.63 13.33 -26.26
C GLU A 157 -0.48 13.31 -27.30
N GLU A 158 -0.98 14.49 -27.53
CA GLU A 158 -1.95 14.90 -28.55
C GLU A 158 -1.63 14.26 -29.90
N SER A 159 -2.43 13.28 -30.28
CA SER A 159 -2.59 12.90 -31.68
C SER A 159 -3.96 12.29 -31.91
N ALA A 160 -4.68 12.97 -32.75
CA ALA A 160 -6.03 12.79 -33.18
C ALA A 160 -6.46 11.36 -33.55
N VAL A 161 -7.77 11.16 -33.44
CA VAL A 161 -8.68 10.26 -34.15
C VAL A 161 -9.13 9.02 -33.39
N ALA A 162 -10.38 9.12 -32.92
CA ALA A 162 -11.47 8.14 -32.97
C ALA A 162 -11.33 6.80 -32.23
N ASP A 163 -12.34 6.59 -31.39
CA ASP A 163 -12.90 5.30 -30.98
C ASP A 163 -11.98 4.43 -30.10
N ALA A 164 -11.86 4.81 -28.83
CA ALA A 164 -11.40 3.87 -27.81
C ALA A 164 -12.38 3.92 -26.64
N ALA A 165 -13.06 2.80 -26.44
CA ALA A 165 -13.74 2.47 -25.20
C ALA A 165 -12.83 2.84 -24.03
N ALA A 166 -13.37 3.52 -23.03
CA ALA A 166 -12.66 3.85 -21.80
C ALA A 166 -12.11 2.55 -21.21
N GLU A 167 -10.80 2.31 -21.39
CA GLU A 167 -10.11 1.25 -20.70
C GLU A 167 -10.13 1.62 -19.21
N SER A 168 -10.93 0.90 -18.44
CA SER A 168 -10.98 1.03 -17.00
C SER A 168 -9.58 0.76 -16.45
N PHE A 169 -9.08 1.64 -15.61
CA PHE A 169 -7.81 1.48 -14.91
C PHE A 169 -7.92 0.29 -13.96
N ALA A 170 -7.32 -0.84 -14.30
CA ALA A 170 -7.19 -1.98 -13.42
C ALA A 170 -5.75 -2.06 -12.91
N PRO A 171 -5.46 -1.64 -11.67
CA PRO A 171 -4.11 -1.75 -11.11
C PRO A 171 -3.75 -3.22 -10.91
N GLU A 172 -2.74 -3.72 -11.61
CA GLU A 172 -2.17 -5.03 -11.34
C GLU A 172 -1.17 -4.93 -10.18
N PHE A 173 -1.51 -5.55 -9.06
CA PHE A 173 -0.58 -5.70 -7.95
C PHE A 173 0.26 -6.96 -8.14
N ARG A 174 1.57 -6.81 -8.25
CA ARG A 174 2.48 -7.96 -8.27
C ARG A 174 2.46 -8.67 -6.92
N ALA A 175 2.47 -10.01 -6.97
CA ALA A 175 2.63 -10.81 -5.77
C ALA A 175 3.94 -10.45 -5.05
N ILE A 176 3.84 -10.22 -3.73
CA ILE A 176 5.01 -9.93 -2.90
C ILE A 176 5.66 -11.26 -2.56
N LYS A 177 6.94 -11.38 -2.86
CA LYS A 177 7.76 -12.50 -2.39
C LYS A 177 8.25 -12.17 -0.98
N LEU A 178 7.86 -12.97 -0.01
CA LEU A 178 8.38 -12.91 1.36
C LEU A 178 9.47 -13.97 1.50
N GLU A 179 10.60 -13.56 2.03
CA GLU A 179 11.70 -14.44 2.37
C GLU A 179 12.03 -14.30 3.86
N HIS A 180 12.30 -15.40 4.52
CA HIS A 180 12.73 -15.42 5.90
C HIS A 180 14.03 -16.20 6.02
N SER A 181 15.03 -15.61 6.68
CA SER A 181 16.33 -16.22 6.90
C SER A 181 16.60 -16.34 8.38
N LEU A 182 17.05 -17.51 8.80
CA LEU A 182 17.51 -17.76 10.16
C LEU A 182 18.77 -18.62 10.16
N SER A 183 19.53 -18.55 11.24
CA SER A 183 20.64 -19.46 11.54
C SER A 183 20.33 -20.23 12.81
N ALA A 184 20.49 -21.55 12.78
CA ALA A 184 20.31 -22.38 13.94
C ALA A 184 21.56 -23.24 14.16
N LYS A 185 22.00 -23.39 15.44
CA LYS A 185 23.08 -24.26 15.85
C LYS A 185 22.52 -25.39 16.69
N PHE A 186 22.88 -26.63 16.33
CA PHE A 186 22.50 -27.82 17.05
C PHE A 186 23.74 -28.51 17.62
N ALA A 187 23.61 -29.11 18.79
CA ALA A 187 24.65 -30.03 19.30
C ALA A 187 24.68 -31.28 18.41
N LEU A 188 25.86 -31.91 18.28
CA LEU A 188 26.00 -33.22 17.67
C LEU A 188 26.09 -34.29 18.75
N ARG A 189 25.52 -35.44 18.48
CA ARG A 189 25.64 -36.64 19.32
C ARG A 189 26.28 -37.77 18.50
N PRO A 190 27.26 -38.49 19.09
CA PRO A 190 27.84 -39.64 18.45
C PRO A 190 26.82 -40.75 18.19
#